data_624661029612cc82d3f6a8600c3d26cd
#
_entry.id   624661029612cc82d3f6a8600c3d26cd
#
_cell.length_a   1.000
_cell.length_b   1.000
_cell.length_c   1.000
_cell.angle_alpha   90.00
_cell.angle_beta   90.00
_cell.angle_gamma   90.00
#
_symmetry.space_group_name_H-M   'P 1'
#
loop_
_entity.id
_entity.type
_entity.pdbx_description
1 polymer ?
#
loop_
_entity_poly.entity_id
_entity_poly.type
_entity_poly.pdbx_seq_one_letter_code
_entity_poly.pdbx_strand_id
1 'polypeptide(L)'
;MATKEKQIIDYFDNIGSHFILDGVPIMEVKLPDEVLDEWLNWSKKYRKWKTHNLSFLKDHINKGENTFQISISTNDLENSINLPFTIRLGEYFMHRLHGLSMVRLRKCITLRTHLGHHDNSDYWLNYTNIGDSNPIHVHAGNLSSVIYIDNVEDTPTYFVLEDGREIRYEPKVGYVLIFPSNQEHYVKEKETDKERVTASFNLNFNNTRYDEAKGDSISHEEVIIKK
;
A
#
# COMPACT_ATOMS: atom_id res chain seq x y z
N MET A 1 -12.71 27.60 -13.94
CA MET A 1 -12.75 26.28 -13.27
C MET A 1 -11.33 25.84 -12.99
N ALA A 2 -11.05 25.32 -11.78
CA ALA A 2 -9.76 24.73 -11.49
C ALA A 2 -9.53 23.48 -12.37
N THR A 3 -8.30 23.26 -12.83
CA THR A 3 -7.96 22.02 -13.55
C THR A 3 -8.19 20.82 -12.63
N LYS A 4 -8.44 19.64 -13.21
CA LYS A 4 -8.59 18.39 -12.44
C LYS A 4 -7.37 18.13 -11.54
N GLU A 5 -6.18 18.46 -12.01
CA GLU A 5 -4.91 18.39 -11.29
C GLU A 5 -4.93 19.26 -10.04
N LYS A 6 -5.31 20.53 -10.17
CA LYS A 6 -5.43 21.45 -9.04
C LYS A 6 -6.44 20.94 -8.00
N GLN A 7 -7.55 20.38 -8.42
CA GLN A 7 -8.55 19.83 -7.51
C GLN A 7 -8.00 18.66 -6.67
N ILE A 8 -7.16 17.80 -7.25
CA ILE A 8 -6.52 16.69 -6.54
C ILE A 8 -5.49 17.22 -5.53
N ILE A 9 -4.68 18.20 -5.94
CA ILE A 9 -3.68 18.81 -5.05
C ILE A 9 -4.38 19.48 -3.86
N ASP A 10 -5.36 20.34 -4.14
CA ASP A 10 -6.12 21.04 -3.10
C ASP A 10 -6.80 20.04 -2.13
N TYR A 11 -7.30 18.92 -2.66
CA TYR A 11 -7.92 17.87 -1.84
C TYR A 11 -6.93 17.26 -0.84
N PHE A 12 -5.77 16.77 -1.30
CA PHE A 12 -4.78 16.13 -0.42
C PHE A 12 -4.08 17.13 0.51
N ASP A 13 -3.87 18.37 0.10
CA ASP A 13 -3.38 19.43 0.99
C ASP A 13 -4.36 19.70 2.14
N ASN A 14 -5.68 19.65 1.86
CA ASN A 14 -6.72 19.90 2.86
C ASN A 14 -6.94 18.75 3.85
N ILE A 15 -6.74 17.50 3.46
CA ILE A 15 -6.91 16.35 4.37
C ILE A 15 -5.71 16.10 5.29
N GLY A 16 -4.65 16.90 5.18
CA GLY A 16 -3.50 16.84 6.08
C GLY A 16 -2.44 15.82 5.64
N SER A 17 -1.90 15.99 4.45
CA SER A 17 -0.77 15.22 3.96
C SER A 17 0.56 15.91 4.24
N HIS A 18 1.57 15.18 4.71
CA HIS A 18 2.90 15.73 4.93
C HIS A 18 3.98 14.64 4.87
N PHE A 19 5.21 15.03 4.55
CA PHE A 19 6.36 14.12 4.68
C PHE A 19 6.72 13.96 6.16
N ILE A 20 7.07 12.73 6.57
CA ILE A 20 7.42 12.40 7.95
C ILE A 20 8.69 13.13 8.38
N LEU A 21 9.68 13.18 7.47
CA LEU A 21 10.93 13.91 7.67
C LEU A 21 11.31 14.61 6.36
N ASP A 22 11.95 15.79 6.49
CA ASP A 22 12.49 16.49 5.33
C ASP A 22 13.55 15.65 4.63
N GLY A 23 13.41 15.52 3.32
CA GLY A 23 14.32 14.76 2.46
C GLY A 23 14.13 13.24 2.47
N VAL A 24 13.23 12.72 3.31
CA VAL A 24 12.86 11.30 3.29
C VAL A 24 11.57 11.12 2.50
N PRO A 25 11.55 10.29 1.46
CA PRO A 25 10.38 10.14 0.59
C PRO A 25 9.29 9.24 1.22
N ILE A 26 8.87 9.56 2.42
CA ILE A 26 7.78 8.88 3.15
C ILE A 26 6.74 9.93 3.54
N MET A 27 5.54 9.81 2.99
CA MET A 27 4.46 10.75 3.25
C MET A 27 3.36 10.10 4.10
N GLU A 28 2.93 10.80 5.14
CA GLU A 28 1.74 10.45 5.93
C GLU A 28 0.53 11.21 5.39
N VAL A 29 -0.60 10.52 5.28
CA VAL A 29 -1.88 11.11 4.86
C VAL A 29 -2.99 10.55 5.74
N LYS A 30 -3.87 11.44 6.23
CA LYS A 30 -5.10 11.01 6.90
C LYS A 30 -6.10 10.50 5.86
N LEU A 31 -6.67 9.32 6.10
CA LEU A 31 -7.72 8.78 5.25
C LEU A 31 -9.05 9.52 5.47
N PRO A 32 -9.84 9.78 4.42
CA PRO A 32 -11.25 10.10 4.56
C PRO A 32 -12.00 8.96 5.26
N ASP A 33 -13.03 9.31 6.03
CA ASP A 33 -13.77 8.32 6.84
C ASP A 33 -14.39 7.23 5.96
N GLU A 34 -14.94 7.58 4.78
CA GLU A 34 -15.52 6.61 3.85
C GLU A 34 -14.48 5.64 3.26
N VAL A 35 -13.24 6.09 3.06
CA VAL A 35 -12.12 5.25 2.60
C VAL A 35 -11.70 4.28 3.70
N LEU A 36 -11.59 4.76 4.94
CA LEU A 36 -11.27 3.92 6.10
C LEU A 36 -12.39 2.89 6.36
N ASP A 37 -13.65 3.31 6.28
CA ASP A 37 -14.81 2.43 6.51
C ASP A 37 -14.83 1.26 5.51
N GLU A 38 -14.48 1.49 4.24
CA GLU A 38 -14.39 0.42 3.26
C GLU A 38 -13.27 -0.57 3.61
N TRP A 39 -12.09 -0.11 4.04
CA TRP A 39 -11.02 -0.97 4.54
C TRP A 39 -11.45 -1.78 5.78
N LEU A 40 -12.14 -1.16 6.72
CA LEU A 40 -12.70 -1.83 7.90
C LEU A 40 -13.72 -2.90 7.50
N ASN A 41 -14.58 -2.63 6.51
CA ASN A 41 -15.54 -3.61 6.01
C ASN A 41 -14.85 -4.80 5.33
N TRP A 42 -13.82 -4.54 4.50
CA TRP A 42 -13.02 -5.61 3.91
C TRP A 42 -12.28 -6.41 4.99
N SER A 43 -11.70 -5.75 5.99
CA SER A 43 -11.02 -6.47 7.07
C SER A 43 -11.95 -7.46 7.78
N LYS A 44 -13.19 -7.07 8.06
CA LYS A 44 -14.21 -7.95 8.66
C LYS A 44 -14.64 -9.09 7.72
N LYS A 45 -14.83 -8.79 6.43
CA LYS A 45 -15.19 -9.75 5.40
C LYS A 45 -14.12 -10.83 5.25
N TYR A 46 -12.87 -10.42 5.05
CA TYR A 46 -11.75 -11.32 4.81
C TYR A 46 -11.30 -12.06 6.08
N ARG A 47 -11.49 -11.48 7.28
CA ARG A 47 -11.27 -12.19 8.54
C ARG A 47 -12.21 -13.39 8.69
N LYS A 48 -13.48 -13.27 8.32
CA LYS A 48 -14.42 -14.40 8.30
C LYS A 48 -13.95 -15.48 7.35
N TRP A 49 -13.45 -15.12 6.20
CA TRP A 49 -12.90 -16.07 5.23
C TRP A 49 -11.65 -16.77 5.80
N LYS A 50 -10.72 -16.05 6.44
CA LYS A 50 -9.56 -16.60 7.14
C LYS A 50 -9.98 -17.67 8.15
N THR A 51 -10.94 -17.36 9.01
CA THR A 51 -11.40 -18.28 10.05
C THR A 51 -11.98 -19.57 9.48
N HIS A 52 -12.69 -19.49 8.37
CA HIS A 52 -13.28 -20.66 7.69
C HIS A 52 -12.24 -21.55 6.99
N ASN A 53 -11.11 -20.98 6.56
CA ASN A 53 -10.11 -21.66 5.74
C ASN A 53 -8.78 -21.89 6.46
N LEU A 54 -8.72 -21.71 7.78
CA LEU A 54 -7.48 -21.81 8.58
C LEU A 54 -6.78 -23.18 8.43
N SER A 55 -7.53 -24.27 8.28
CA SER A 55 -6.95 -25.61 8.10
C SER A 55 -6.22 -25.76 6.76
N PHE A 56 -6.74 -25.12 5.72
CA PHE A 56 -6.16 -25.10 4.37
C PHE A 56 -4.96 -24.16 4.30
N LEU A 57 -5.01 -23.04 5.03
CA LEU A 57 -3.99 -21.99 4.99
C LEU A 57 -2.73 -22.32 5.81
N LYS A 58 -2.82 -23.20 6.81
CA LYS A 58 -1.66 -23.63 7.62
C LYS A 58 -0.51 -24.19 6.79
N ASP A 59 -0.81 -24.80 5.65
CA ASP A 59 0.19 -25.40 4.77
C ASP A 59 0.82 -24.37 3.80
N HIS A 60 0.21 -23.17 3.68
CA HIS A 60 0.63 -22.10 2.76
C HIS A 60 1.20 -20.86 3.47
N ILE A 61 1.20 -20.81 4.80
CA ILE A 61 1.87 -19.76 5.54
C ILE A 61 3.37 -19.98 5.40
N ASN A 62 4.05 -19.08 4.72
CA ASN A 62 5.50 -19.11 4.57
C ASN A 62 6.16 -19.19 5.96
N LYS A 63 6.98 -20.23 6.15
CA LYS A 63 7.74 -20.45 7.37
C LYS A 63 8.78 -19.34 7.55
N GLY A 64 8.42 -18.22 8.14
CA GLY A 64 9.31 -17.09 8.37
C GLY A 64 8.62 -15.72 8.36
N GLU A 65 7.44 -15.63 7.74
CA GLU A 65 6.57 -14.46 7.85
C GLU A 65 5.36 -14.86 8.70
N ASN A 66 5.37 -14.44 9.95
CA ASN A 66 4.31 -14.81 10.88
C ASN A 66 3.03 -14.00 10.68
N THR A 67 3.06 -12.96 9.85
CA THR A 67 1.89 -12.13 9.52
C THR A 67 1.03 -12.81 8.46
N PHE A 68 -0.24 -13.00 8.76
CA PHE A 68 -1.18 -13.53 7.76
C PHE A 68 -1.57 -12.45 6.76
N GLN A 69 -1.36 -12.71 5.46
CA GLN A 69 -1.68 -11.81 4.37
C GLN A 69 -2.81 -12.38 3.50
N ILE A 70 -3.71 -11.50 3.03
CA ILE A 70 -4.78 -11.87 2.11
C ILE A 70 -5.04 -10.78 1.07
N SER A 71 -4.96 -11.13 -0.19
CA SER A 71 -5.24 -10.21 -1.30
C SER A 71 -6.72 -9.84 -1.36
N ILE A 72 -7.00 -8.57 -1.67
CA ILE A 72 -8.34 -8.08 -1.98
C ILE A 72 -8.72 -8.60 -3.37
N SER A 73 -9.92 -9.14 -3.52
CA SER A 73 -10.38 -9.64 -4.81
C SER A 73 -10.48 -8.52 -5.84
N THR A 74 -10.22 -8.84 -7.10
CA THR A 74 -10.35 -7.89 -8.21
C THR A 74 -11.76 -7.27 -8.26
N ASN A 75 -12.79 -8.08 -8.02
CA ASN A 75 -14.17 -7.62 -8.02
C ASN A 75 -14.46 -6.61 -6.89
N ASP A 76 -13.96 -6.85 -5.67
CA ASP A 76 -14.11 -5.89 -4.56
C ASP A 76 -13.38 -4.58 -4.88
N LEU A 77 -12.17 -4.69 -5.41
CA LEU A 77 -11.33 -3.55 -5.72
C LEU A 77 -11.90 -2.67 -6.84
N GLU A 78 -12.40 -3.29 -7.93
CA GLU A 78 -12.94 -2.56 -9.08
C GLU A 78 -14.22 -1.78 -8.76
N ASN A 79 -14.98 -2.23 -7.78
CA ASN A 79 -16.19 -1.57 -7.31
C ASN A 79 -15.98 -0.67 -6.08
N SER A 80 -14.72 -0.37 -5.73
CA SER A 80 -14.37 0.34 -4.51
C SER A 80 -14.10 1.83 -4.72
N ILE A 81 -14.22 2.59 -3.64
CA ILE A 81 -13.73 3.96 -3.57
C ILE A 81 -12.21 4.01 -3.28
N ASN A 82 -11.65 2.94 -2.71
CA ASN A 82 -10.23 2.85 -2.38
C ASN A 82 -9.34 2.86 -3.62
N LEU A 83 -9.73 2.19 -4.71
CA LEU A 83 -8.91 2.13 -5.91
C LEU A 83 -8.65 3.52 -6.52
N PRO A 84 -9.68 4.34 -6.83
CA PRO A 84 -9.42 5.69 -7.35
C PRO A 84 -8.73 6.59 -6.32
N PHE A 85 -8.99 6.43 -5.02
CA PHE A 85 -8.31 7.19 -3.98
C PHE A 85 -6.82 6.92 -3.96
N THR A 86 -6.41 5.64 -3.91
CA THR A 86 -5.00 5.25 -3.81
C THR A 86 -4.20 5.62 -5.06
N ILE A 87 -4.80 5.52 -6.26
CA ILE A 87 -4.17 5.98 -7.50
C ILE A 87 -3.89 7.50 -7.43
N ARG A 88 -4.87 8.29 -7.00
CA ARG A 88 -4.71 9.75 -6.87
C ARG A 88 -3.73 10.12 -5.77
N LEU A 89 -3.69 9.36 -4.68
CA LEU A 89 -2.67 9.54 -3.64
C LEU A 89 -1.26 9.34 -4.20
N GLY A 90 -1.04 8.33 -5.00
CA GLY A 90 0.23 8.11 -5.67
C GLY A 90 0.59 9.24 -6.64
N GLU A 91 -0.37 9.74 -7.43
CA GLU A 91 -0.18 10.91 -8.31
C GLU A 91 0.21 12.16 -7.51
N TYR A 92 -0.47 12.40 -6.40
CA TYR A 92 -0.17 13.52 -5.50
C TYR A 92 1.21 13.37 -4.86
N PHE A 93 1.56 12.19 -4.37
CA PHE A 93 2.88 11.90 -3.81
C PHE A 93 4.00 12.25 -4.81
N MET A 94 3.87 11.81 -6.05
CA MET A 94 4.84 12.10 -7.11
C MET A 94 4.92 13.59 -7.45
N HIS A 95 3.77 14.27 -7.46
CA HIS A 95 3.74 15.72 -7.62
C HIS A 95 4.52 16.43 -6.51
N ARG A 96 4.29 16.06 -5.26
CA ARG A 96 4.95 16.67 -4.09
C ARG A 96 6.45 16.35 -4.05
N LEU A 97 6.85 15.15 -4.44
CA LEU A 97 8.24 14.71 -4.38
C LEU A 97 9.10 15.34 -5.48
N HIS A 98 8.57 15.47 -6.68
CA HIS A 98 9.36 15.85 -7.85
C HIS A 98 8.97 17.19 -8.47
N GLY A 99 7.93 17.85 -7.99
CA GLY A 99 7.39 19.07 -8.61
C GLY A 99 6.90 18.85 -10.05
N LEU A 100 6.60 17.61 -10.40
CA LEU A 100 6.15 17.22 -11.74
C LEU A 100 4.68 17.58 -11.90
N SER A 101 4.29 18.00 -13.10
CA SER A 101 2.89 17.95 -13.51
C SER A 101 2.42 16.50 -13.34
N MET A 102 1.25 16.33 -12.74
CA MET A 102 0.77 15.03 -12.27
C MET A 102 0.94 13.93 -13.32
N VAL A 103 1.79 12.96 -12.99
CA VAL A 103 1.98 11.76 -13.79
C VAL A 103 0.69 10.94 -13.72
N ARG A 104 0.14 10.56 -14.87
CA ARG A 104 -1.00 9.64 -14.87
C ARG A 104 -0.53 8.28 -14.42
N LEU A 105 -0.90 7.91 -13.20
CA LEU A 105 -0.76 6.53 -12.76
C LEU A 105 -1.90 5.73 -13.40
N ARG A 106 -1.56 4.60 -13.97
CA ARG A 106 -2.55 3.58 -14.31
C ARG A 106 -2.63 2.57 -13.18
N LYS A 107 -3.84 2.04 -12.99
CA LYS A 107 -4.08 0.84 -12.23
C LYS A 107 -3.09 -0.22 -12.68
N CYS A 108 -2.17 -0.61 -11.82
CA CYS A 108 -1.42 -1.83 -11.98
C CYS A 108 -2.07 -2.89 -11.11
N ILE A 109 -3.01 -3.60 -11.67
CA ILE A 109 -3.32 -4.92 -11.18
C ILE A 109 -2.30 -5.82 -11.84
N THR A 110 -1.21 -6.08 -11.16
CA THR A 110 -0.33 -7.16 -11.57
C THR A 110 -1.07 -8.44 -11.22
N LEU A 111 -1.72 -9.01 -12.21
CA LEU A 111 -2.17 -10.40 -12.15
C LEU A 111 -0.92 -11.27 -11.99
N ARG A 112 -0.41 -11.39 -10.77
CA ARG A 112 0.54 -12.45 -10.45
C ARG A 112 -0.25 -13.75 -10.40
N THR A 113 -0.43 -14.35 -11.57
CA THR A 113 -0.80 -15.76 -11.66
C THR A 113 0.39 -16.60 -11.18
N HIS A 114 0.54 -16.72 -9.87
CA HIS A 114 1.35 -17.77 -9.30
C HIS A 114 0.43 -18.99 -9.13
N LEU A 115 0.59 -19.95 -10.06
CA LEU A 115 0.11 -21.32 -9.95
C LEU A 115 -1.39 -21.46 -9.60
N GLY A 116 -2.26 -20.93 -10.45
CA GLY A 116 -3.59 -21.52 -10.63
C GLY A 116 -4.68 -21.25 -9.59
N HIS A 117 -4.42 -20.53 -8.52
CA HIS A 117 -5.42 -20.29 -7.48
C HIS A 117 -5.23 -18.93 -6.82
N HIS A 118 -6.00 -17.96 -7.20
CA HIS A 118 -6.24 -16.63 -6.66
C HIS A 118 -5.70 -15.48 -7.51
N ASP A 119 -6.58 -14.55 -7.83
CA ASP A 119 -6.29 -13.22 -8.35
C ASP A 119 -5.49 -12.44 -7.30
N ASN A 120 -4.17 -12.46 -7.39
CA ASN A 120 -3.33 -11.64 -6.53
C ASN A 120 -3.40 -10.20 -7.01
N SER A 121 -4.19 -9.38 -6.34
CA SER A 121 -4.13 -7.95 -6.53
C SER A 121 -2.92 -7.37 -5.79
N ASP A 122 -2.39 -6.24 -6.25
CA ASP A 122 -1.38 -5.46 -5.50
C ASP A 122 -2.00 -4.73 -4.29
N TYR A 123 -3.14 -5.22 -3.78
CA TYR A 123 -3.86 -4.72 -2.61
C TYR A 123 -4.13 -5.89 -1.68
N TRP A 124 -3.67 -5.79 -0.43
CA TRP A 124 -3.84 -6.87 0.54
C TRP A 124 -4.02 -6.36 1.96
N LEU A 125 -4.64 -7.19 2.78
CA LEU A 125 -4.78 -7.01 4.22
C LEU A 125 -3.72 -7.85 4.94
N ASN A 126 -3.20 -7.30 6.04
CA ASN A 126 -2.29 -7.97 6.95
C ASN A 126 -2.95 -8.11 8.32
N TYR A 127 -2.92 -9.30 8.88
CA TYR A 127 -3.38 -9.63 10.23
C TYR A 127 -2.20 -10.13 11.04
N THR A 128 -1.80 -9.34 12.05
CA THR A 128 -0.62 -9.61 12.88
C THR A 128 -1.06 -9.92 14.30
N ASN A 129 -0.78 -11.12 14.77
CA ASN A 129 -1.09 -11.57 16.14
C ASN A 129 0.13 -11.42 17.05
N ILE A 130 -0.03 -11.71 18.34
CA ILE A 130 1.09 -11.78 19.27
C ILE A 130 2.13 -12.79 18.78
N GLY A 131 3.40 -12.43 18.87
CA GLY A 131 4.52 -13.22 18.36
C GLY A 131 4.78 -13.08 16.84
N ASP A 132 3.86 -12.46 16.09
CA ASP A 132 4.06 -12.24 14.65
C ASP A 132 4.96 -11.01 14.42
N SER A 133 5.77 -11.09 13.37
CA SER A 133 6.63 -9.99 12.90
C SER A 133 6.56 -9.87 11.38
N ASN A 134 7.09 -8.79 10.85
CA ASN A 134 7.34 -8.66 9.42
C ASN A 134 8.80 -8.26 9.25
N PRO A 135 9.67 -9.13 8.73
CA PRO A 135 11.10 -8.87 8.62
C PRO A 135 11.40 -7.71 7.67
N ILE A 136 12.65 -7.22 7.67
CA ILE A 136 13.09 -6.18 6.72
C ILE A 136 12.86 -6.67 5.30
N HIS A 137 12.14 -5.86 4.52
CA HIS A 137 11.80 -6.18 3.15
C HIS A 137 11.56 -4.92 2.31
N VAL A 138 11.47 -5.11 1.02
CA VAL A 138 11.05 -4.15 0.00
C VAL A 138 9.97 -4.76 -0.87
N HIS A 139 9.29 -3.95 -1.67
CA HIS A 139 8.24 -4.42 -2.56
C HIS A 139 8.62 -4.27 -4.03
N ALA A 140 7.96 -5.04 -4.88
CA ALA A 140 7.95 -4.80 -6.31
C ALA A 140 7.07 -3.59 -6.63
N GLY A 141 7.39 -2.88 -7.71
CA GLY A 141 6.66 -1.70 -8.13
C GLY A 141 7.44 -0.41 -7.92
N ASN A 142 6.78 0.73 -8.05
CA ASN A 142 7.39 2.04 -7.89
C ASN A 142 7.05 2.67 -6.53
N LEU A 143 5.81 2.53 -6.08
CA LEU A 143 5.34 3.02 -4.79
C LEU A 143 4.70 1.89 -3.99
N SER A 144 4.91 1.93 -2.69
CA SER A 144 4.28 1.06 -1.69
C SER A 144 3.60 1.88 -0.62
N SER A 145 2.72 1.21 0.11
CA SER A 145 1.98 1.85 1.19
C SER A 145 1.74 0.92 2.38
N VAL A 146 1.47 1.53 3.53
CA VAL A 146 0.89 0.86 4.69
C VAL A 146 -0.29 1.69 5.18
N ILE A 147 -1.46 1.10 5.22
CA ILE A 147 -2.69 1.68 5.75
C ILE A 147 -2.94 1.09 7.14
N TYR A 148 -3.17 1.94 8.12
CA TYR A 148 -3.38 1.55 9.51
C TYR A 148 -4.87 1.51 9.82
N ILE A 149 -5.43 0.30 10.03
CA ILE A 149 -6.87 0.06 10.05
C ILE A 149 -7.40 -0.17 11.47
N ASP A 150 -6.76 -1.04 12.25
CA ASP A 150 -7.26 -1.42 13.59
C ASP A 150 -6.12 -1.94 14.49
N ASN A 151 -6.16 -1.59 15.78
CA ASN A 151 -5.22 -2.04 16.83
C ASN A 151 -3.73 -1.89 16.43
N VAL A 152 -3.35 -0.73 15.94
CA VAL A 152 -2.01 -0.51 15.36
C VAL A 152 -1.04 0.22 16.29
N GLU A 153 -1.52 0.89 17.32
CA GLU A 153 -0.78 1.88 18.13
C GLU A 153 0.37 1.27 18.95
N ASP A 154 0.30 -0.03 19.23
CA ASP A 154 1.31 -0.75 20.01
C ASP A 154 2.41 -1.42 19.16
N THR A 155 2.34 -1.27 17.85
CA THR A 155 3.22 -1.99 16.92
C THR A 155 3.78 -1.03 15.85
N PRO A 156 4.88 -0.30 16.17
CA PRO A 156 5.51 0.65 15.27
C PRO A 156 5.99 0.02 13.95
N THR A 157 5.97 0.82 12.89
CA THR A 157 6.64 0.50 11.63
C THR A 157 8.01 1.18 11.60
N TYR A 158 9.03 0.46 11.20
CA TYR A 158 10.40 0.94 11.10
C TYR A 158 10.81 1.05 9.64
N PHE A 159 11.45 2.15 9.29
CA PHE A 159 12.07 2.37 7.98
C PHE A 159 13.58 2.44 8.15
N VAL A 160 14.32 1.72 7.31
CA VAL A 160 15.79 1.70 7.33
C VAL A 160 16.31 2.65 6.25
N LEU A 161 17.12 3.63 6.64
CA LEU A 161 17.71 4.59 5.73
C LEU A 161 18.99 4.04 5.10
N GLU A 162 19.43 4.63 3.99
CA GLU A 162 20.67 4.23 3.28
C GLU A 162 21.92 4.29 4.17
N ASP A 163 21.95 5.18 5.15
CA ASP A 163 23.04 5.30 6.12
C ASP A 163 22.92 4.37 7.33
N GLY A 164 21.94 3.48 7.34
CA GLY A 164 21.68 2.49 8.40
C GLY A 164 20.90 3.04 9.59
N ARG A 165 20.51 4.31 9.60
CA ARG A 165 19.61 4.83 10.64
C ARG A 165 18.20 4.30 10.43
N GLU A 166 17.46 4.17 11.53
CA GLU A 166 16.07 3.75 11.52
C GLU A 166 15.15 4.93 11.86
N ILE A 167 14.06 5.04 11.12
CA ILE A 167 12.93 5.90 11.46
C ILE A 167 11.88 5.00 12.09
N ARG A 168 11.53 5.26 13.35
CA ARG A 168 10.42 4.62 14.02
C ARG A 168 9.17 5.48 13.82
N TYR A 169 8.17 4.90 13.16
CA TYR A 169 6.87 5.53 12.97
C TYR A 169 5.85 4.96 13.96
N GLU A 170 5.20 5.85 14.72
CA GLU A 170 4.11 5.50 15.63
C GLU A 170 2.79 5.51 14.85
N PRO A 171 2.21 4.34 14.57
CA PRO A 171 1.03 4.26 13.72
C PRO A 171 -0.22 4.80 14.42
N LYS A 172 -1.13 5.35 13.62
CA LYS A 172 -2.44 5.84 14.05
C LYS A 172 -3.50 5.24 13.13
N VAL A 173 -4.60 4.76 13.71
CA VAL A 173 -5.75 4.30 12.92
C VAL A 173 -6.25 5.42 12.01
N GLY A 174 -6.58 5.07 10.77
CA GLY A 174 -7.08 6.02 9.77
C GLY A 174 -5.98 6.81 9.04
N TYR A 175 -4.72 6.37 9.14
CA TYR A 175 -3.62 6.97 8.38
C TYR A 175 -3.02 5.98 7.38
N VAL A 176 -2.48 6.52 6.31
CA VAL A 176 -1.70 5.78 5.31
C VAL A 176 -0.31 6.40 5.17
N LEU A 177 0.70 5.55 5.12
CA LEU A 177 2.02 5.93 4.64
C LEU A 177 2.15 5.51 3.18
N ILE A 178 2.74 6.38 2.36
CA ILE A 178 3.14 6.09 0.98
C ILE A 178 4.61 6.44 0.78
N PHE A 179 5.34 5.58 0.10
CA PHE A 179 6.80 5.65 -0.05
C PHE A 179 7.27 4.88 -1.28
N PRO A 180 8.52 5.09 -1.76
CA PRO A 180 9.11 4.28 -2.82
C PRO A 180 9.19 2.79 -2.44
N SER A 181 8.87 1.90 -3.36
CA SER A 181 8.81 0.45 -3.09
C SER A 181 10.15 -0.17 -2.69
N ASN A 182 11.28 0.48 -3.03
CA ASN A 182 12.61 0.06 -2.62
C ASN A 182 13.02 0.58 -1.23
N GLN A 183 12.14 1.30 -0.52
CA GLN A 183 12.39 1.72 0.85
C GLN A 183 12.28 0.51 1.79
N GLU A 184 13.38 0.11 2.39
CA GLU A 184 13.42 -0.97 3.38
C GLU A 184 12.60 -0.61 4.60
N HIS A 185 11.75 -1.54 5.03
CA HIS A 185 10.93 -1.36 6.21
C HIS A 185 10.58 -2.70 6.86
N TYR A 186 10.17 -2.64 8.12
CA TYR A 186 9.84 -3.83 8.90
C TYR A 186 8.93 -3.52 10.10
N VAL A 187 8.41 -4.58 10.70
CA VAL A 187 7.64 -4.54 11.95
C VAL A 187 8.23 -5.56 12.91
N LYS A 188 8.57 -5.13 14.12
CA LYS A 188 9.08 -6.02 15.18
C LYS A 188 7.99 -6.98 15.64
N GLU A 189 8.41 -8.00 16.35
CA GLU A 189 7.50 -8.96 16.98
C GLU A 189 6.47 -8.23 17.84
N LYS A 190 5.19 -8.58 17.61
CA LYS A 190 4.07 -8.00 18.33
C LYS A 190 3.97 -8.61 19.73
N GLU A 191 3.92 -7.74 20.74
CA GLU A 191 3.93 -8.15 22.14
C GLU A 191 2.53 -8.25 22.77
N THR A 192 1.51 -7.67 22.12
CA THR A 192 0.15 -7.61 22.68
C THR A 192 -0.79 -8.61 22.02
N ASP A 193 -1.87 -8.98 22.70
CA ASP A 193 -2.82 -10.02 22.30
C ASP A 193 -3.88 -9.54 21.27
N LYS A 194 -4.09 -8.22 21.13
CA LYS A 194 -5.04 -7.70 20.15
C LYS A 194 -4.48 -7.85 18.73
N GLU A 195 -5.21 -8.49 17.84
CA GLU A 195 -4.84 -8.61 16.44
C GLU A 195 -4.71 -7.23 15.78
N ARG A 196 -3.52 -6.90 15.28
CA ARG A 196 -3.27 -5.68 14.48
C ARG A 196 -3.74 -5.91 13.06
N VAL A 197 -4.44 -4.93 12.49
CA VAL A 197 -4.87 -4.96 11.09
C VAL A 197 -4.31 -3.79 10.33
N THR A 198 -3.58 -4.09 9.27
CA THR A 198 -3.15 -3.10 8.29
C THR A 198 -3.54 -3.55 6.89
N ALA A 199 -3.51 -2.63 5.94
CA ALA A 199 -3.55 -2.97 4.54
C ALA A 199 -2.34 -2.38 3.83
N SER A 200 -2.07 -2.89 2.64
CA SER A 200 -1.03 -2.36 1.79
C SER A 200 -1.49 -2.37 0.34
N PHE A 201 -0.92 -1.47 -0.44
CA PHE A 201 -1.03 -1.49 -1.89
C PHE A 201 0.29 -1.09 -2.53
N ASN A 202 0.55 -1.61 -3.72
CA ASN A 202 1.64 -1.18 -4.58
C ASN A 202 1.09 -0.48 -5.83
N LEU A 203 1.80 0.53 -6.29
CA LEU A 203 1.49 1.24 -7.53
C LEU A 203 2.68 1.19 -8.47
N ASN A 204 2.39 1.03 -9.75
CA ASN A 204 3.36 1.15 -10.82
C ASN A 204 3.02 2.34 -11.72
N PHE A 205 4.05 3.00 -12.23
CA PHE A 205 3.89 4.03 -13.24
C PHE A 205 3.90 3.38 -14.63
N ASN A 206 2.95 3.77 -15.48
CA ASN A 206 2.94 3.33 -16.87
C ASN A 206 3.60 4.37 -17.77
N ASN A 207 4.53 3.92 -18.57
CA ASN A 207 5.04 4.71 -19.68
C ASN A 207 4.14 4.50 -20.91
N THR A 208 3.04 5.25 -20.99
CA THR A 208 2.04 5.12 -22.06
C THR A 208 2.60 5.27 -23.48
N ARG A 209 3.70 6.01 -23.66
CA ARG A 209 4.33 6.19 -24.97
C ARG A 209 5.05 4.94 -25.47
N TYR A 210 5.54 4.12 -24.57
CA TYR A 210 6.22 2.88 -24.92
C TYR A 210 5.23 1.78 -25.31
N ASP A 211 4.06 1.79 -24.66
CA ASP A 211 2.98 0.84 -24.85
C ASP A 211 2.31 0.97 -26.22
N GLU A 212 2.05 2.22 -26.63
CA GLU A 212 1.44 2.51 -27.91
C GLU A 212 2.35 2.13 -29.11
N ALA A 213 3.67 2.16 -28.90
CA ALA A 213 4.63 1.87 -29.96
C ALA A 213 4.88 0.37 -30.18
N LYS A 214 4.62 -0.49 -29.18
CA LYS A 214 4.92 -1.93 -29.25
C LYS A 214 3.71 -2.85 -29.36
N GLY A 215 2.50 -2.38 -29.07
CA GLY A 215 1.27 -3.19 -29.16
C GLY A 215 1.18 -4.35 -28.18
N ASP A 216 2.06 -4.43 -27.20
CA ASP A 216 2.11 -5.52 -26.24
C ASP A 216 1.47 -5.19 -24.91
N SER A 217 0.82 -6.18 -24.31
CA SER A 217 0.27 -6.12 -22.96
C SER A 217 1.43 -6.13 -21.94
N ILE A 218 1.57 -5.03 -21.20
CA ILE A 218 2.76 -4.79 -20.41
C ILE A 218 2.69 -5.40 -19.05
N SER A 219 3.66 -6.20 -18.78
CA SER A 219 4.13 -6.54 -17.45
C SER A 219 5.51 -5.90 -17.28
N HIS A 220 5.65 -5.01 -16.32
CA HIS A 220 6.93 -4.47 -15.83
C HIS A 220 7.65 -3.50 -16.74
N GLU A 221 7.53 -2.22 -16.49
CA GLU A 221 8.45 -1.27 -17.12
C GLU A 221 8.90 -0.16 -16.20
N GLU A 222 10.18 0.15 -16.33
CA GLU A 222 10.84 1.27 -15.65
C GLU A 222 10.22 2.59 -16.02
N VAL A 223 9.93 3.40 -15.03
CA VAL A 223 9.51 4.77 -15.24
C VAL A 223 10.71 5.61 -15.60
N ILE A 224 10.79 6.02 -16.85
CA ILE A 224 11.72 7.07 -17.25
C ILE A 224 11.04 8.41 -16.98
N ILE A 225 11.35 9.01 -15.85
CA ILE A 225 10.97 10.38 -15.56
C ILE A 225 11.86 11.30 -16.40
N LYS A 226 11.33 11.83 -17.47
CA LYS A 226 11.99 12.92 -18.22
C LYS A 226 11.59 14.25 -17.60
N LYS A 227 12.63 15.01 -17.18
CA LYS A 227 12.50 16.40 -16.78
C LYS A 227 11.99 17.28 -17.90
#